data_59961323b9a5a2d4f9d30e05431acd02
#
_entry.id   59961323b9a5a2d4f9d30e05431acd02
#
_cell.length_a   1.000
_cell.length_b   1.000
_cell.length_c   1.000
_cell.angle_alpha   90.00
_cell.angle_beta   90.00
_cell.angle_gamma   90.00
#
_symmetry.space_group_name_H-M   'P 1'
#
loop_
_entity.id
_entity.type
_entity.pdbx_description
1 polymer ?
#
loop_
_entity_poly.entity_id
_entity_poly.type
_entity_poly.pdbx_seq_one_letter_code
_entity_poly.pdbx_strand_id
1 'polypeptide(L)'
;MFARSDSKEANPSGTSPSAADAKPIVGSAAPAFALSSLDDSVTYEVGGKRGKVLIVNFWASWCWPCEQEAPDLIKLYEKYKDSVDLYAVNATKYDTVRGAKDFVKEQKLPFPVMMDKEGQAGSAYKVFSYPISFIVDRDGIVRDRIEGPQSLEKWAEMLDPLVSGTSS
;
A
#
# COMPACT_ATOMS: atom_id res chain seq x y z
N MET A 1 -8.00 -39.50 0.37
CA MET A 1 -7.84 -38.95 0.06
C MET A 1 -7.47 -38.11 -0.10
N PHE A 2 -7.31 -37.69 -0.27
CA PHE A 2 -6.82 -36.89 -0.57
C PHE A 2 -6.62 -36.09 -1.17
N ALA A 3 -6.63 -36.03 -1.47
CA ALA A 3 -6.45 -35.43 -2.21
C ALA A 3 -6.36 -34.50 -2.35
N ARG A 4 -6.38 -34.19 -2.12
CA ARG A 4 -6.18 -33.30 -2.31
C ARG A 4 -5.36 -32.70 -2.42
N SER A 5 -5.07 -32.53 -2.26
CA SER A 5 -4.25 -32.01 -2.12
C SER A 5 -3.52 -31.72 -3.08
N ASP A 6 -3.45 -32.09 -3.62
CA ASP A 6 -2.70 -32.03 -4.57
C ASP A 6 -2.89 -31.06 -5.34
N SER A 7 -3.51 -30.75 -5.32
CA SER A 7 -3.78 -29.93 -6.15
C SER A 7 -3.08 -28.86 -6.10
N LYS A 8 -2.82 -28.49 -5.44
CA LYS A 8 -2.33 -27.45 -5.37
C LYS A 8 -1.22 -27.34 -5.93
N GLU A 9 -0.82 -27.81 -5.97
CA GLU A 9 0.26 -27.77 -6.37
C GLU A 9 0.38 -27.57 -7.52
N ALA A 10 -0.33 -27.58 -7.74
CA ALA A 10 -0.32 -27.64 -8.89
C ALA A 10 0.23 -26.69 -9.64
N ASN A 11 0.40 -25.79 -9.45
CA ASN A 11 0.80 -24.89 -10.23
C ASN A 11 2.01 -24.45 -10.02
N PRO A 12 2.76 -24.96 -10.05
CA PRO A 12 3.97 -24.63 -9.81
C PRO A 12 4.52 -23.71 -10.69
N SER A 13 4.33 -23.74 -11.74
CA SER A 13 5.01 -23.02 -12.62
C SER A 13 4.85 -21.66 -12.57
N GLY A 14 5.38 -20.95 -11.86
CA GLY A 14 5.35 -19.56 -11.97
C GLY A 14 4.09 -18.93 -11.66
N THR A 15 3.24 -19.57 -10.99
CA THR A 15 2.05 -18.93 -10.73
C THR A 15 2.20 -17.99 -9.61
N SER A 16 1.43 -16.94 -9.56
CA SER A 16 1.46 -15.98 -8.47
C SER A 16 0.98 -16.61 -7.19
N PRO A 17 1.50 -16.19 -6.06
CA PRO A 17 1.00 -16.65 -4.78
C PRO A 17 -0.49 -16.39 -4.65
N SER A 18 -1.20 -17.28 -3.99
CA SER A 18 -2.62 -17.12 -3.85
C SER A 18 -2.93 -16.15 -2.72
N ALA A 19 -4.15 -15.66 -2.71
CA ALA A 19 -4.60 -14.76 -1.65
C ALA A 19 -4.52 -15.43 -0.29
N ALA A 20 -4.69 -16.74 -0.24
CA ALA A 20 -4.64 -17.45 1.04
C ALA A 20 -3.25 -17.41 1.66
N ASP A 21 -2.21 -17.18 0.84
CA ASP A 21 -0.86 -17.12 1.33
C ASP A 21 -0.36 -15.69 1.41
N ALA A 22 -1.25 -14.73 1.41
CA ALA A 22 -0.84 -13.32 1.41
C ALA A 22 -0.07 -12.99 2.69
N LYS A 23 1.02 -12.25 2.52
CA LYS A 23 1.88 -11.83 3.62
C LYS A 23 2.49 -10.47 3.27
N PRO A 24 2.80 -9.67 4.27
CA PRO A 24 3.37 -8.35 3.98
C PRO A 24 4.89 -8.42 3.77
N ILE A 25 5.32 -9.32 2.93
CA ILE A 25 6.75 -9.49 2.64
C ILE A 25 6.94 -9.58 1.13
N VAL A 26 8.13 -9.19 0.70
CA VAL A 26 8.48 -9.20 -0.71
C VAL A 26 8.29 -10.59 -1.30
N GLY A 27 7.63 -10.65 -2.43
CA GLY A 27 7.39 -11.90 -3.15
C GLY A 27 6.06 -12.55 -2.83
N SER A 28 5.35 -12.07 -1.82
CA SER A 28 4.06 -12.64 -1.46
C SER A 28 2.92 -11.78 -1.98
N ALA A 29 1.75 -12.37 -2.11
CA ALA A 29 0.57 -11.59 -2.44
C ALA A 29 0.32 -10.59 -1.32
N ALA A 30 -0.03 -9.38 -1.67
CA ALA A 30 -0.30 -8.34 -0.68
C ALA A 30 -1.58 -8.68 0.06
N PRO A 31 -1.59 -8.57 1.39
CA PRO A 31 -2.81 -8.84 2.14
C PRO A 31 -3.95 -7.93 1.69
N ALA A 32 -5.13 -8.52 1.55
CA ALA A 32 -6.29 -7.79 1.07
C ALA A 32 -6.92 -6.98 2.19
N PHE A 33 -7.48 -5.84 1.85
CA PHE A 33 -8.30 -5.08 2.79
C PHE A 33 -9.25 -4.17 2.02
N ALA A 34 -10.27 -3.68 2.71
CA ALA A 34 -11.19 -2.70 2.18
C ALA A 34 -11.42 -1.66 3.28
N LEU A 35 -11.19 -0.41 2.95
CA LEU A 35 -11.31 0.67 3.94
C LEU A 35 -12.02 1.86 3.34
N SER A 36 -12.75 2.58 4.19
CA SER A 36 -13.48 3.76 3.77
C SER A 36 -12.57 4.97 3.66
N SER A 37 -12.94 5.85 2.76
CA SER A 37 -12.22 7.11 2.58
C SER A 37 -12.39 8.02 3.80
N LEU A 38 -11.67 9.13 3.78
CA LEU A 38 -11.67 10.10 4.87
C LEU A 38 -13.08 10.56 5.25
N ASP A 39 -13.96 10.72 4.27
CA ASP A 39 -15.34 11.18 4.53
C ASP A 39 -16.37 10.05 4.39
N ASP A 40 -15.92 8.82 4.37
CA ASP A 40 -16.79 7.64 4.27
C ASP A 40 -17.59 7.54 2.96
N SER A 41 -17.25 8.31 1.95
CA SER A 41 -18.03 8.30 0.71
C SER A 41 -17.59 7.22 -0.27
N VAL A 42 -16.37 6.72 -0.14
CA VAL A 42 -15.80 5.75 -1.08
C VAL A 42 -15.13 4.64 -0.29
N THR A 43 -15.20 3.42 -0.79
CA THR A 43 -14.45 2.31 -0.22
C THR A 43 -13.33 1.95 -1.18
N TYR A 44 -12.12 1.84 -0.67
CA TYR A 44 -10.96 1.45 -1.46
C TYR A 44 -10.54 0.04 -1.09
N GLU A 45 -10.17 -0.73 -2.09
CA GLU A 45 -9.80 -2.12 -1.88
C GLU A 45 -8.39 -2.40 -2.36
N VAL A 46 -7.70 -3.26 -1.66
CA VAL A 46 -6.38 -3.75 -2.01
C VAL A 46 -6.45 -5.26 -2.03
N GLY A 47 -5.71 -5.88 -2.92
CA GLY A 47 -5.64 -7.33 -3.04
C GLY A 47 -5.90 -7.77 -4.47
N GLY A 48 -5.14 -8.73 -4.95
CA GLY A 48 -5.32 -9.25 -6.29
C GLY A 48 -4.71 -8.36 -7.36
N LYS A 49 -4.95 -8.72 -8.62
CA LYS A 49 -4.38 -8.00 -9.75
C LYS A 49 -4.95 -6.60 -9.88
N ARG A 50 -4.14 -5.69 -10.37
CA ARG A 50 -4.50 -4.29 -10.51
C ARG A 50 -4.01 -3.75 -11.83
N GLY A 51 -4.62 -2.68 -12.31
CA GLY A 51 -4.20 -2.04 -13.55
C GLY A 51 -2.94 -1.20 -13.40
N LYS A 52 -2.65 -0.75 -12.20
CA LYS A 52 -1.48 0.09 -11.94
C LYS A 52 -0.69 -0.47 -10.77
N VAL A 53 0.59 -0.11 -10.72
CA VAL A 53 1.41 -0.37 -9.55
C VAL A 53 0.80 0.41 -8.40
N LEU A 54 0.87 -0.12 -7.19
CA LEU A 54 0.25 0.51 -6.03
C LEU A 54 1.29 0.77 -4.95
N ILE A 55 1.24 1.95 -4.38
CA ILE A 55 1.98 2.24 -3.16
C ILE A 55 0.96 2.31 -2.04
N VAL A 56 1.18 1.54 -0.98
CA VAL A 56 0.36 1.62 0.22
C VAL A 56 1.23 2.27 1.29
N ASN A 57 0.85 3.46 1.73
CA ASN A 57 1.63 4.22 2.70
C ASN A 57 0.84 4.33 3.99
N PHE A 58 1.40 3.82 5.09
CA PHE A 58 0.76 3.90 6.40
C PHE A 58 1.31 5.10 7.15
N TRP A 59 0.43 5.92 7.72
CA TRP A 59 0.82 7.16 8.36
C TRP A 59 -0.10 7.50 9.53
N ALA A 60 0.33 8.47 10.34
CA ALA A 60 -0.48 8.99 11.42
C ALA A 60 -0.28 10.51 11.48
N SER A 61 -1.28 11.22 11.95
CA SER A 61 -1.20 12.68 11.96
C SER A 61 -0.18 13.21 12.96
N TRP A 62 0.11 12.45 14.01
CA TRP A 62 1.09 12.86 15.03
C TRP A 62 2.51 12.44 14.67
N CYS A 63 2.70 11.87 13.52
CA CYS A 63 3.99 11.33 13.12
C CYS A 63 4.79 12.38 12.36
N TRP A 64 5.84 12.90 12.98
CA TRP A 64 6.67 13.93 12.36
C TRP A 64 7.35 13.45 11.07
N PRO A 65 7.94 12.25 11.03
CA PRO A 65 8.53 11.78 9.77
C PRO A 65 7.50 11.64 8.65
N CYS A 66 6.23 11.35 8.99
CA CYS A 66 5.17 11.29 7.99
C CYS A 66 4.93 12.68 7.41
N GLU A 67 4.95 13.70 8.26
CA GLU A 67 4.79 15.07 7.82
C GLU A 67 5.95 15.47 6.91
N GLN A 68 7.17 15.04 7.26
CA GLN A 68 8.34 15.34 6.46
C GLN A 68 8.29 14.67 5.09
N GLU A 69 7.68 13.50 5.02
CA GLU A 69 7.60 12.75 3.77
C GLU A 69 6.50 13.25 2.85
N ALA A 70 5.47 13.89 3.39
CA ALA A 70 4.29 14.25 2.60
C ALA A 70 4.60 15.03 1.32
N PRO A 71 5.45 16.05 1.33
CA PRO A 71 5.72 16.79 0.09
C PRO A 71 6.32 15.92 -1.00
N ASP A 72 7.19 14.99 -0.64
CA ASP A 72 7.80 14.09 -1.62
C ASP A 72 6.79 13.08 -2.15
N LEU A 73 5.88 12.61 -1.30
CA LEU A 73 4.84 11.70 -1.77
C LEU A 73 3.90 12.41 -2.75
N ILE A 74 3.64 13.70 -2.53
CA ILE A 74 2.81 14.47 -3.44
C ILE A 74 3.49 14.58 -4.80
N LYS A 75 4.80 14.89 -4.81
CA LYS A 75 5.54 15.00 -6.05
C LYS A 75 5.62 13.65 -6.76
N LEU A 76 5.79 12.59 -5.98
CA LEU A 76 5.83 11.25 -6.52
C LEU A 76 4.50 10.91 -7.20
N TYR A 77 3.42 11.21 -6.53
CA TYR A 77 2.10 10.93 -7.06
C TYR A 77 1.86 11.68 -8.38
N GLU A 78 2.25 12.96 -8.43
CA GLU A 78 2.08 13.75 -9.63
C GLU A 78 2.91 13.17 -10.79
N LYS A 79 4.11 12.73 -10.49
CA LYS A 79 4.99 12.22 -11.52
C LYS A 79 4.50 10.90 -12.09
N TYR A 80 3.97 10.03 -11.27
CA TYR A 80 3.62 8.68 -11.69
C TYR A 80 2.13 8.38 -11.76
N LYS A 81 1.27 9.36 -11.66
CA LYS A 81 -0.16 9.08 -11.49
C LYS A 81 -0.81 8.31 -12.62
N ASP A 82 -0.24 8.30 -13.79
CA ASP A 82 -0.81 7.53 -14.90
C ASP A 82 -0.50 6.04 -14.76
N SER A 83 0.50 5.67 -14.00
CA SER A 83 0.91 4.27 -13.89
C SER A 83 1.01 3.76 -12.46
N VAL A 84 0.86 4.63 -11.47
CA VAL A 84 0.98 4.25 -10.06
C VAL A 84 -0.16 4.86 -9.26
N ASP A 85 -0.83 4.05 -8.47
CA ASP A 85 -1.79 4.53 -7.49
C ASP A 85 -1.08 4.68 -6.16
N LEU A 86 -1.49 5.64 -5.36
CA LEU A 86 -0.95 5.81 -4.02
C LEU A 86 -2.11 5.85 -3.04
N TYR A 87 -2.16 4.88 -2.15
CA TYR A 87 -3.19 4.78 -1.12
C TYR A 87 -2.56 5.09 0.22
N ALA A 88 -2.99 6.18 0.83
CA ALA A 88 -2.47 6.60 2.13
C ALA A 88 -3.41 6.11 3.21
N VAL A 89 -2.95 5.13 3.99
CA VAL A 89 -3.77 4.50 5.02
C VAL A 89 -3.44 5.13 6.36
N ASN A 90 -4.40 5.87 6.90
CA ASN A 90 -4.21 6.46 8.22
C ASN A 90 -4.41 5.40 9.28
N ALA A 91 -3.51 5.34 10.26
CA ALA A 91 -3.59 4.41 11.36
C ALA A 91 -4.61 4.94 12.38
N THR A 92 -5.87 5.01 11.98
CA THR A 92 -6.90 5.71 12.74
C THR A 92 -7.12 5.10 14.12
N LYS A 93 -6.90 3.81 14.25
CA LYS A 93 -7.02 3.16 15.54
C LYS A 93 -6.10 3.80 16.59
N TYR A 94 -4.97 4.32 16.15
CA TYR A 94 -3.97 4.94 17.03
C TYR A 94 -3.86 6.44 16.80
N ASP A 95 -4.83 7.02 16.12
CA ASP A 95 -4.85 8.44 15.77
C ASP A 95 -6.26 8.93 16.08
N THR A 96 -6.61 10.10 15.60
CA THR A 96 -7.98 10.60 15.70
C THR A 96 -8.45 10.97 14.29
N VAL A 97 -9.75 10.87 14.09
CA VAL A 97 -10.32 11.26 12.80
C VAL A 97 -10.06 12.74 12.56
N ARG A 98 -10.18 13.57 13.61
CA ARG A 98 -9.94 15.00 13.49
C ARG A 98 -8.50 15.27 13.09
N GLY A 99 -7.55 14.62 13.76
CA GLY A 99 -6.13 14.81 13.43
C GLY A 99 -5.82 14.38 12.00
N ALA A 100 -6.40 13.28 11.57
CA ALA A 100 -6.18 12.82 10.20
C ALA A 100 -6.74 13.81 9.20
N LYS A 101 -7.94 14.34 9.44
CA LYS A 101 -8.55 15.32 8.55
C LYS A 101 -7.73 16.60 8.47
N ASP A 102 -7.24 17.05 9.62
CA ASP A 102 -6.44 18.27 9.66
C ASP A 102 -5.14 18.08 8.89
N PHE A 103 -4.49 16.92 9.05
CA PHE A 103 -3.24 16.60 8.35
C PHE A 103 -3.47 16.61 6.82
N VAL A 104 -4.52 15.93 6.36
CA VAL A 104 -4.83 15.88 4.93
C VAL A 104 -5.03 17.28 4.38
N LYS A 105 -5.73 18.13 5.12
CA LYS A 105 -6.01 19.48 4.68
C LYS A 105 -4.75 20.35 4.67
N GLU A 106 -3.97 20.27 5.75
CA GLU A 106 -2.76 21.08 5.86
C GLU A 106 -1.71 20.70 4.84
N GLN A 107 -1.55 19.39 4.62
CA GLN A 107 -0.56 18.90 3.66
C GLN A 107 -1.09 18.92 2.23
N LYS A 108 -2.40 19.14 2.05
CA LYS A 108 -3.05 19.18 0.74
C LYS A 108 -2.79 17.89 -0.05
N LEU A 109 -3.04 16.76 0.61
CA LEU A 109 -2.78 15.46 0.00
C LEU A 109 -3.75 15.22 -1.18
N PRO A 110 -3.23 14.99 -2.38
CA PRO A 110 -4.08 14.82 -3.57
C PRO A 110 -4.47 13.38 -3.87
N PHE A 111 -3.92 12.44 -3.15
CA PHE A 111 -4.16 11.02 -3.42
C PHE A 111 -5.19 10.45 -2.43
N PRO A 112 -5.75 9.29 -2.73
CA PRO A 112 -6.75 8.68 -1.84
C PRO A 112 -6.22 8.44 -0.44
N VAL A 113 -7.05 8.78 0.54
CA VAL A 113 -6.74 8.57 1.95
C VAL A 113 -7.85 7.69 2.52
N MET A 114 -7.48 6.66 3.24
CA MET A 114 -8.46 5.78 3.85
C MET A 114 -8.17 5.59 5.32
N MET A 115 -9.19 5.24 6.09
CA MET A 115 -9.14 5.26 7.53
C MET A 115 -9.19 3.87 8.11
N ASP A 116 -8.11 3.44 8.73
CA ASP A 116 -8.01 2.10 9.31
C ASP A 116 -8.48 2.13 10.76
N LYS A 117 -9.77 2.37 10.95
CA LYS A 117 -10.33 2.60 12.28
C LYS A 117 -10.21 1.40 13.22
N GLU A 118 -10.32 0.21 12.66
CA GLU A 118 -10.22 -0.99 13.47
C GLU A 118 -8.82 -1.58 13.49
N GLY A 119 -7.89 -0.98 12.76
CA GLY A 119 -6.52 -1.47 12.72
C GLY A 119 -6.35 -2.73 11.89
N GLN A 120 -7.33 -3.08 11.07
CA GLN A 120 -7.22 -4.33 10.31
C GLN A 120 -6.10 -4.31 9.29
N ALA A 121 -5.94 -3.22 8.57
CA ALA A 121 -4.88 -3.15 7.57
C ALA A 121 -3.52 -3.06 8.23
N GLY A 122 -3.40 -2.26 9.28
CA GLY A 122 -2.13 -2.16 10.02
C GLY A 122 -1.70 -3.50 10.57
N SER A 123 -2.66 -4.27 11.08
CA SER A 123 -2.37 -5.58 11.63
C SER A 123 -1.95 -6.56 10.52
N ALA A 124 -2.70 -6.58 9.41
CA ALA A 124 -2.41 -7.49 8.31
C ALA A 124 -1.04 -7.19 7.70
N TYR A 125 -0.63 -5.93 7.67
CA TYR A 125 0.65 -5.53 7.09
C TYR A 125 1.75 -5.43 8.14
N LYS A 126 1.45 -5.80 9.39
CA LYS A 126 2.42 -5.80 10.49
C LYS A 126 3.13 -4.46 10.61
N VAL A 127 2.31 -3.42 10.67
CA VAL A 127 2.81 -2.04 10.76
C VAL A 127 2.92 -1.67 12.22
N PHE A 128 4.15 -1.39 12.68
CA PHE A 128 4.40 -1.03 14.06
C PHE A 128 5.08 0.33 14.21
N SER A 129 5.37 0.98 13.10
CA SER A 129 5.97 2.31 13.13
C SER A 129 5.55 3.04 11.87
N TYR A 130 5.76 4.35 11.84
CA TYR A 130 5.30 5.18 10.73
C TYR A 130 6.38 6.17 10.30
N PRO A 131 6.49 6.46 9.02
CA PRO A 131 5.70 5.87 7.96
C PRO A 131 6.29 4.54 7.52
N ILE A 132 5.43 3.68 7.00
CA ILE A 132 5.88 2.45 6.38
C ILE A 132 5.13 2.38 5.07
N SER A 133 5.80 2.02 4.01
CA SER A 133 5.19 1.92 2.70
C SER A 133 5.47 0.57 2.06
N PHE A 134 4.56 0.14 1.23
CA PHE A 134 4.70 -1.10 0.47
C PHE A 134 4.49 -0.78 -0.99
N ILE A 135 5.30 -1.38 -1.86
CA ILE A 135 5.06 -1.29 -3.30
C ILE A 135 4.52 -2.63 -3.74
N VAL A 136 3.37 -2.60 -4.41
CA VAL A 136 2.67 -3.78 -4.89
C VAL A 136 2.58 -3.68 -6.40
N ASP A 137 3.01 -4.73 -7.12
CA ASP A 137 2.98 -4.67 -8.57
C ASP A 137 1.60 -4.99 -9.14
N ARG A 138 1.48 -4.98 -10.45
CA ARG A 138 0.19 -5.21 -11.10
C ARG A 138 -0.39 -6.59 -10.87
N ASP A 139 0.46 -7.54 -10.51
CA ASP A 139 -0.02 -8.88 -10.18
C ASP A 139 -0.46 -8.99 -8.73
N GLY A 140 -0.36 -7.91 -7.97
CA GLY A 140 -0.75 -7.91 -6.56
C GLY A 140 0.32 -8.45 -5.62
N ILE A 141 1.56 -8.49 -6.09
CA ILE A 141 2.68 -9.05 -5.32
C ILE A 141 3.47 -7.93 -4.69
N VAL A 142 3.82 -8.09 -3.43
CA VAL A 142 4.65 -7.11 -2.72
C VAL A 142 6.06 -7.12 -3.32
N ARG A 143 6.51 -5.97 -3.75
CA ARG A 143 7.85 -5.84 -4.34
C ARG A 143 8.83 -5.14 -3.40
N ASP A 144 8.34 -4.28 -2.53
CA ASP A 144 9.20 -3.59 -1.59
C ASP A 144 8.44 -3.28 -0.31
N ARG A 145 9.15 -3.29 0.81
CA ARG A 145 8.66 -2.85 2.10
C ARG A 145 9.64 -1.80 2.57
N ILE A 146 9.19 -0.58 2.76
CA ILE A 146 10.06 0.56 3.03
C ILE A 146 9.70 1.16 4.37
N GLU A 147 10.65 1.18 5.30
CA GLU A 147 10.43 1.77 6.61
C GLU A 147 11.03 3.16 6.63
N GLY A 148 10.24 4.12 7.02
CA GLY A 148 10.68 5.51 7.10
C GLY A 148 10.56 6.25 5.77
N PRO A 149 10.86 7.55 5.79
CA PRO A 149 10.78 8.36 4.58
C PRO A 149 11.86 8.00 3.58
N GLN A 150 11.57 8.21 2.30
CA GLN A 150 12.53 7.97 1.24
C GLN A 150 12.58 9.17 0.32
N SER A 151 13.72 9.38 -0.32
CA SER A 151 13.85 10.45 -1.30
C SER A 151 13.11 10.10 -2.58
N LEU A 152 12.82 11.12 -3.37
CA LEU A 152 12.20 10.89 -4.68
C LEU A 152 13.06 10.02 -5.57
N GLU A 153 14.38 10.20 -5.47
CA GLU A 153 15.30 9.43 -6.27
C GLU A 153 15.21 7.95 -5.93
N LYS A 154 15.13 7.64 -4.65
CA LYS A 154 15.03 6.26 -4.22
C LYS A 154 13.70 5.65 -4.65
N TRP A 155 12.62 6.41 -4.53
CA TRP A 155 11.33 5.95 -5.01
C TRP A 155 11.38 5.63 -6.50
N ALA A 156 12.03 6.49 -7.29
CA ALA A 156 12.11 6.27 -8.73
C ALA A 156 12.87 4.99 -9.04
N GLU A 157 13.95 4.73 -8.31
CA GLU A 157 14.71 3.49 -8.52
C GLU A 157 13.84 2.25 -8.32
N MET A 158 12.92 2.30 -7.35
CA MET A 158 12.06 1.17 -7.07
C MET A 158 10.89 1.07 -8.04
N LEU A 159 10.36 2.20 -8.47
CA LEU A 159 9.16 2.22 -9.31
C LEU A 159 9.43 2.07 -10.80
N ASP A 160 10.49 2.67 -11.29
CA ASP A 160 10.73 2.69 -12.74
C ASP A 160 10.76 1.28 -13.37
N PRO A 161 11.41 0.30 -12.78
CA PRO A 161 11.38 -1.04 -13.37
C PRO A 161 9.98 -1.63 -13.43
N LEU A 162 9.11 -1.28 -12.49
CA LEU A 162 7.78 -1.85 -12.42
C LEU A 162 6.82 -1.18 -13.39
N VAL A 163 6.99 0.12 -13.63
CA VAL A 163 6.07 0.82 -14.51
C VAL A 163 6.45 0.72 -15.98
N SER A 164 7.76 0.60 -16.26
CA SER A 164 8.15 0.46 -17.64
C SER A 164 8.17 -1.00 -18.03
N GLY A 165 8.14 -1.86 -17.14
CA GLY A 165 8.21 -3.25 -17.39
C GLY A 165 6.98 -3.76 -17.89
N THR A 166 7.08 -4.83 -18.47
CA THR A 166 6.02 -5.25 -18.95
C THR A 166 5.40 -6.04 -18.09
N SER A 167 5.57 -6.53 -17.34
CA SER A 167 4.84 -7.29 -16.75
C SER A 167 5.11 -7.61 -15.70
N SER A 168 5.34 -7.50 -15.25
CA SER A 168 5.51 -7.86 -14.09
C SER A 168 5.42 -8.89 -13.72
#